data_bfada85fe83abbb62483c880441bd11c
#
_entry.id   bfada85fe83abbb62483c880441bd11c
#
_cell.length_a   1.000
_cell.length_b   1.000
_cell.length_c   1.000
_cell.angle_alpha   90.00
_cell.angle_beta   90.00
_cell.angle_gamma   90.00
#
_symmetry.space_group_name_H-M   'P 1'
#
loop_
_entity.id
_entity.type
_entity.pdbx_description
1 polymer ?
#
loop_
_entity_poly.entity_id
_entity_poly.type
_entity_poly.pdbx_seq_one_letter_code
_entity_poly.pdbx_strand_id
1 'polypeptide(L)'
;MPELPEVEVVRAGLARHVVGRTVTGVDVLDPRPLRRQGGGAHAFVDQLTGRILTAAVRRGKFLWLTLDDGRALSAHLGMSGQLLVRGTAASAGAEAAPGPVSAAPFLVDPDTQPNGRPVDLSATEQPRYVRDISTSPRHLRVRIHLSTDPSTEPSADDGDGGDGAAIDLVDQRMLGGLHVIDLIPTADGAPGGAGSPEPLLPADATHIARDLLDPALQRTGPDGVISRMRASRRAIKTLLLDQGIVSGIGNIYADEGLWESGVH
;
A
#
# COMPACT_ATOMS: atom_id res chain seq x y z
N MET A 1 0.82 -7.05 13.38
CA MET A 1 0.48 -7.08 11.93
C MET A 1 -0.37 -5.87 11.69
N PRO A 2 -0.07 -5.04 10.71
CA PRO A 2 -0.90 -3.87 10.42
C PRO A 2 -2.36 -4.28 10.21
N GLU A 3 -3.29 -3.49 10.72
CA GLU A 3 -4.72 -3.67 10.53
C GLU A 3 -5.21 -2.68 9.45
N LEU A 4 -6.50 -2.58 9.21
CA LEU A 4 -7.03 -1.79 8.11
C LEU A 4 -6.62 -0.31 8.18
N PRO A 5 -6.67 0.40 9.33
CA PRO A 5 -6.31 1.81 9.38
C PRO A 5 -4.86 2.09 8.99
N GLU A 6 -3.91 1.28 9.47
CA GLU A 6 -2.50 1.45 9.14
C GLU A 6 -2.24 1.21 7.65
N VAL A 7 -2.92 0.21 7.05
CA VAL A 7 -2.80 -0.04 5.61
C VAL A 7 -3.44 1.09 4.80
N GLU A 8 -4.56 1.67 5.27
CA GLU A 8 -5.18 2.82 4.61
C GLU A 8 -4.28 4.04 4.61
N VAL A 9 -3.59 4.30 5.72
CA VAL A 9 -2.62 5.40 5.79
C VAL A 9 -1.50 5.22 4.76
N VAL A 10 -0.93 4.01 4.67
CA VAL A 10 0.10 3.70 3.66
C VAL A 10 -0.46 3.87 2.25
N ARG A 11 -1.66 3.34 1.98
CA ARG A 11 -2.33 3.50 0.67
C ARG A 11 -2.52 4.98 0.30
N ALA A 12 -3.03 5.77 1.23
CA ALA A 12 -3.28 7.19 1.01
C ALA A 12 -1.97 7.97 0.76
N GLY A 13 -0.91 7.64 1.48
CA GLY A 13 0.42 8.19 1.26
C GLY A 13 0.96 7.84 -0.13
N LEU A 14 0.86 6.57 -0.54
CA LEU A 14 1.24 6.13 -1.88
C LEU A 14 0.40 6.83 -2.96
N ALA A 15 -0.93 6.89 -2.78
CA ALA A 15 -1.82 7.56 -3.72
C ALA A 15 -1.43 9.03 -3.96
N ARG A 16 -1.04 9.73 -2.89
CA ARG A 16 -0.68 11.15 -2.95
C ARG A 16 0.66 11.41 -3.61
N HIS A 17 1.64 10.54 -3.38
CA HIS A 17 3.04 10.86 -3.66
C HIS A 17 3.67 10.05 -4.79
N VAL A 18 3.09 8.90 -5.16
CA VAL A 18 3.72 8.04 -6.17
C VAL A 18 2.82 7.75 -7.38
N VAL A 19 1.51 7.92 -7.27
CA VAL A 19 0.60 7.73 -8.41
C VAL A 19 0.91 8.77 -9.50
N GLY A 20 0.92 8.32 -10.76
CA GLY A 20 1.30 9.10 -11.93
C GLY A 20 2.80 9.06 -12.25
N ARG A 21 3.64 8.51 -11.37
CA ARG A 21 5.08 8.44 -11.58
C ARG A 21 5.50 7.18 -12.34
N THR A 22 6.57 7.31 -13.12
CA THR A 22 7.21 6.20 -13.81
C THR A 22 8.27 5.56 -12.92
N VAL A 23 8.34 4.25 -12.91
CA VAL A 23 9.44 3.50 -12.28
C VAL A 23 10.67 3.61 -13.16
N THR A 24 11.71 4.29 -12.69
CA THR A 24 12.97 4.50 -13.42
C THR A 24 14.00 3.39 -13.17
N GLY A 25 13.87 2.66 -12.07
CA GLY A 25 14.74 1.54 -11.74
C GLY A 25 14.34 0.85 -10.45
N VAL A 26 14.94 -0.29 -10.16
CA VAL A 26 14.68 -1.06 -8.94
C VAL A 26 15.97 -1.65 -8.40
N ASP A 27 16.30 -1.35 -7.14
CA ASP A 27 17.39 -1.98 -6.40
C ASP A 27 16.84 -3.10 -5.52
N VAL A 28 17.26 -4.32 -5.76
CA VAL A 28 16.96 -5.47 -4.93
C VAL A 28 18.15 -5.79 -4.04
N LEU A 29 18.16 -5.26 -2.81
CA LEU A 29 19.23 -5.48 -1.83
C LEU A 29 19.11 -6.85 -1.14
N ASP A 30 17.89 -7.38 -1.08
CA ASP A 30 17.62 -8.71 -0.55
C ASP A 30 16.45 -9.34 -1.35
N PRO A 31 16.66 -10.50 -1.98
CA PRO A 31 15.63 -11.12 -2.83
C PRO A 31 14.52 -11.84 -2.04
N ARG A 32 14.68 -12.08 -0.74
CA ARG A 32 13.71 -12.82 0.07
C ARG A 32 12.29 -12.24 0.07
N PRO A 33 12.07 -10.91 0.05
CA PRO A 33 10.73 -10.36 -0.12
C PRO A 33 10.08 -10.71 -1.47
N LEU A 34 10.87 -11.05 -2.47
CA LEU A 34 10.40 -11.41 -3.81
C LEU A 34 10.10 -12.91 -3.98
N ARG A 35 9.94 -13.67 -2.90
CA ARG A 35 9.72 -15.12 -2.92
C ARG A 35 8.48 -15.58 -3.70
N ARG A 36 7.51 -14.67 -3.92
CA ARG A 36 6.31 -14.94 -4.73
C ARG A 36 6.44 -14.46 -6.18
N GLN A 37 7.52 -13.74 -6.50
CA GLN A 37 7.75 -13.24 -7.84
C GLN A 37 8.16 -14.37 -8.78
N GLY A 38 7.38 -14.60 -9.81
CA GLY A 38 7.76 -15.50 -10.90
C GLY A 38 8.99 -14.96 -11.63
N GLY A 39 10.01 -15.82 -11.84
CA GLY A 39 11.27 -15.40 -12.47
C GLY A 39 12.25 -14.66 -11.55
N GLY A 40 11.91 -14.50 -10.25
CA GLY A 40 12.81 -13.92 -9.24
C GLY A 40 13.07 -12.42 -9.40
N ALA A 41 14.20 -11.96 -8.83
CA ALA A 41 14.54 -10.54 -8.77
C ALA A 41 14.72 -9.90 -10.15
N HIS A 42 15.32 -10.61 -11.10
CA HIS A 42 15.52 -10.10 -12.46
C HIS A 42 14.19 -9.78 -13.15
N ALA A 43 13.27 -10.76 -13.14
CA ALA A 43 11.93 -10.55 -13.71
C ALA A 43 11.16 -9.46 -13.00
N PHE A 44 11.35 -9.27 -11.70
CA PHE A 44 10.74 -8.19 -10.94
C PHE A 44 11.20 -6.82 -11.43
N VAL A 45 12.51 -6.64 -11.61
CA VAL A 45 13.10 -5.40 -12.14
C VAL A 45 12.59 -5.14 -13.56
N ASP A 46 12.67 -6.13 -14.44
CA ASP A 46 12.25 -6.00 -15.85
C ASP A 46 10.76 -5.67 -16.01
N GLN A 47 9.93 -6.24 -15.14
CA GLN A 47 8.48 -6.04 -15.18
C GLN A 47 8.03 -4.69 -14.64
N LEU A 48 8.81 -4.07 -13.78
CA LEU A 48 8.48 -2.77 -13.17
C LEU A 48 9.12 -1.59 -13.87
N THR A 49 10.34 -1.73 -14.36
CA THR A 49 11.06 -0.62 -14.98
C THR A 49 10.32 -0.10 -16.21
N GLY A 50 10.15 1.21 -16.28
CA GLY A 50 9.39 1.88 -17.33
C GLY A 50 7.87 1.87 -17.13
N ARG A 51 7.34 1.25 -16.07
CA ARG A 51 5.88 1.23 -15.81
C ARG A 51 5.46 2.48 -15.05
N ILE A 52 4.23 2.94 -15.34
CA ILE A 52 3.58 4.04 -14.63
C ILE A 52 2.69 3.46 -13.53
N LEU A 53 2.78 4.01 -12.33
CA LEU A 53 1.92 3.69 -11.20
C LEU A 53 0.60 4.46 -11.35
N THR A 54 -0.50 3.78 -11.66
CA THR A 54 -1.77 4.44 -12.02
C THR A 54 -2.75 4.60 -10.86
N ALA A 55 -2.68 3.72 -9.85
CA ALA A 55 -3.47 3.86 -8.63
C ALA A 55 -2.81 3.12 -7.46
N ALA A 56 -3.11 3.55 -6.23
CA ALA A 56 -2.81 2.83 -5.00
C ALA A 56 -4.13 2.32 -4.39
N VAL A 57 -4.29 1.02 -4.28
CA VAL A 57 -5.56 0.37 -3.97
C VAL A 57 -5.38 -0.62 -2.82
N ARG A 58 -6.37 -0.72 -1.93
CA ARG A 58 -6.43 -1.77 -0.92
C ARG A 58 -7.80 -2.44 -0.87
N ARG A 59 -7.79 -3.72 -0.49
CA ARG A 59 -8.97 -4.44 -0.03
C ARG A 59 -8.64 -5.07 1.33
N GLY A 60 -9.30 -4.63 2.39
CA GLY A 60 -8.91 -4.98 3.75
C GLY A 60 -7.45 -4.57 4.03
N LYS A 61 -6.62 -5.55 4.34
CA LYS A 61 -5.18 -5.37 4.61
C LYS A 61 -4.29 -5.67 3.39
N PHE A 62 -4.88 -6.01 2.25
CA PHE A 62 -4.18 -6.29 1.02
C PHE A 62 -4.00 -4.99 0.23
N LEU A 63 -2.77 -4.67 -0.13
CA LEU A 63 -2.37 -3.42 -0.79
C LEU A 63 -1.71 -3.73 -2.12
N TRP A 64 -2.01 -2.92 -3.15
CA TRP A 64 -1.32 -2.98 -4.43
C TRP A 64 -1.26 -1.62 -5.11
N LEU A 65 -0.29 -1.47 -6.01
CA LEU A 65 -0.20 -0.35 -6.95
C LEU A 65 -0.54 -0.89 -8.34
N THR A 66 -1.50 -0.30 -9.02
CA THR A 66 -1.83 -0.66 -10.40
C THR A 66 -0.80 -0.09 -11.36
N LEU A 67 -0.48 -0.84 -12.40
CA LEU A 67 0.44 -0.47 -13.45
C LEU A 67 -0.33 -0.12 -14.73
N ASP A 68 0.30 0.65 -15.61
CA ASP A 68 -0.26 1.08 -16.90
C ASP A 68 -0.50 -0.05 -17.90
N ASP A 69 0.06 -1.23 -17.66
CA ASP A 69 -0.04 -2.41 -18.52
C ASP A 69 -1.09 -3.45 -18.06
N GLY A 70 -1.95 -3.10 -17.11
CA GLY A 70 -3.00 -3.98 -16.59
C GLY A 70 -2.53 -4.98 -15.52
N ARG A 71 -1.31 -4.85 -15.04
CA ARG A 71 -0.78 -5.61 -13.89
C ARG A 71 -0.81 -4.78 -12.61
N ALA A 72 -0.41 -5.39 -11.52
CA ALA A 72 -0.25 -4.72 -10.24
C ALA A 72 1.05 -5.11 -9.56
N LEU A 73 1.67 -4.16 -8.87
CA LEU A 73 2.66 -4.42 -7.84
C LEU A 73 1.91 -4.72 -6.54
N SER A 74 1.77 -6.00 -6.22
CA SER A 74 1.18 -6.47 -4.97
C SER A 74 2.17 -6.32 -3.83
N ALA A 75 1.70 -5.78 -2.69
CA ALA A 75 2.52 -5.52 -1.52
C ALA A 75 1.89 -6.14 -0.27
N HIS A 76 2.62 -7.01 0.40
CA HIS A 76 2.26 -7.60 1.67
C HIS A 76 3.22 -7.10 2.75
N LEU A 77 2.72 -6.34 3.72
CA LEU A 77 3.56 -5.73 4.76
C LEU A 77 3.99 -6.72 5.86
N GLY A 78 3.35 -7.89 5.94
CA GLY A 78 3.66 -8.87 7.00
C GLY A 78 3.39 -8.31 8.38
N MET A 79 4.34 -8.46 9.30
CA MET A 79 4.24 -7.97 10.69
C MET A 79 5.05 -6.70 10.94
N SER A 80 6.11 -6.47 10.18
CA SER A 80 7.09 -5.39 10.40
C SER A 80 7.52 -4.70 9.12
N GLY A 81 6.99 -5.10 7.98
CA GLY A 81 7.27 -4.45 6.71
C GLY A 81 6.61 -3.07 6.63
N GLN A 82 7.33 -2.13 6.08
CA GLN A 82 6.90 -0.76 5.84
C GLN A 82 7.22 -0.39 4.39
N LEU A 83 6.29 0.29 3.75
CA LEU A 83 6.55 1.01 2.51
C LEU A 83 6.73 2.47 2.84
N LEU A 84 7.93 2.98 2.62
CA LEU A 84 8.30 4.37 2.86
C LEU A 84 8.43 5.07 1.51
N VAL A 85 7.74 6.21 1.36
CA VAL A 85 7.94 7.04 0.18
C VAL A 85 9.03 8.06 0.48
N ARG A 86 10.00 8.13 -0.41
CA ARG A 86 11.09 9.08 -0.34
C ARG A 86 10.94 10.12 -1.43
N GLY A 87 11.36 11.34 -1.13
CA GLY A 87 11.40 12.42 -2.10
C GLY A 87 12.07 13.64 -1.50
N THR A 88 12.42 14.60 -2.33
CA THR A 88 12.87 15.92 -1.88
C THR A 88 11.66 16.80 -1.55
N ALA A 89 11.88 17.87 -0.82
CA ALA A 89 10.86 18.88 -0.53
C ALA A 89 10.24 19.45 -1.83
N ALA A 90 11.00 19.50 -2.92
CA ALA A 90 10.53 19.92 -4.23
C ALA A 90 9.54 18.92 -4.87
N SER A 91 9.68 17.62 -4.60
CA SER A 91 8.76 16.59 -5.08
C SER A 91 7.47 16.47 -4.27
N ALA A 92 7.42 17.09 -3.09
CA ALA A 92 6.23 17.13 -2.23
C ALA A 92 5.25 18.26 -2.59
N GLY A 93 5.64 19.19 -3.46
CA GLY A 93 4.92 20.44 -3.72
C GLY A 93 3.85 20.42 -4.81
N ALA A 94 3.47 19.29 -5.37
CA ALA A 94 2.32 19.23 -6.25
C ALA A 94 1.04 19.19 -5.42
N GLU A 95 0.40 20.34 -5.28
CA GLU A 95 -0.88 20.56 -4.63
C GLU A 95 -1.97 19.74 -5.33
N ALA A 96 -2.24 18.55 -4.84
CA ALA A 96 -3.43 17.80 -5.25
C ALA A 96 -4.64 18.42 -4.56
N ALA A 97 -5.59 18.91 -5.36
CA ALA A 97 -6.84 19.47 -4.88
C ALA A 97 -7.53 18.54 -3.87
N PRO A 98 -8.08 19.06 -2.77
CA PRO A 98 -8.68 18.23 -1.74
C PRO A 98 -10.02 17.67 -2.22
N GLY A 99 -10.03 16.33 -2.41
CA GLY A 99 -11.31 15.61 -2.42
C GLY A 99 -11.87 15.56 -0.99
N PRO A 100 -13.20 15.51 -0.82
CA PRO A 100 -13.81 15.61 0.50
C PRO A 100 -13.66 14.30 1.28
N VAL A 101 -12.63 14.20 2.09
CA VAL A 101 -12.55 13.22 3.17
C VAL A 101 -12.08 13.97 4.40
N SER A 102 -12.98 14.03 5.36
CA SER A 102 -12.69 14.45 6.72
C SER A 102 -11.71 13.46 7.35
N ALA A 103 -10.43 13.76 7.21
CA ALA A 103 -9.36 13.19 8.00
C ALA A 103 -8.51 14.35 8.46
N ALA A 104 -8.10 14.33 9.70
CA ALA A 104 -7.31 15.37 10.33
C ALA A 104 -6.10 15.77 9.45
N PRO A 105 -5.72 17.05 9.42
CA PRO A 105 -4.68 17.54 8.54
C PRO A 105 -3.35 16.90 8.90
N PHE A 106 -2.74 16.25 7.93
CA PHE A 106 -1.34 15.86 8.02
C PHE A 106 -0.51 17.15 7.98
N LEU A 107 -0.07 17.60 9.13
CA LEU A 107 0.88 18.69 9.22
C LEU A 107 2.25 18.14 8.86
N VAL A 108 2.65 18.32 7.61
CA VAL A 108 4.07 18.36 7.28
C VAL A 108 4.56 19.66 7.90
N ASP A 109 5.42 19.57 8.90
CA ASP A 109 6.07 20.74 9.49
C ASP A 109 6.99 21.37 8.43
N PRO A 110 6.65 22.55 7.89
CA PRO A 110 7.46 23.20 6.86
C PRO A 110 8.85 23.62 7.35
N ASP A 111 9.08 23.62 8.66
CA ASP A 111 10.34 24.06 9.25
C ASP A 111 11.43 22.98 9.29
N THR A 112 11.12 21.72 8.94
CA THR A 112 12.09 20.62 9.02
C THR A 112 12.92 20.40 7.75
N GLN A 113 12.73 21.17 6.66
CA GLN A 113 13.38 20.91 5.38
C GLN A 113 14.09 22.11 4.70
N PRO A 114 15.01 22.83 5.35
CA PRO A 114 15.76 23.85 4.64
C PRO A 114 16.87 23.32 3.71
N ASN A 115 17.11 21.99 3.65
CA ASN A 115 18.36 21.45 3.09
C ASN A 115 18.20 20.51 1.87
N GLY A 116 17.02 20.40 1.25
CA GLY A 116 16.81 19.46 0.13
C GLY A 116 17.03 17.98 0.49
N ARG A 117 16.95 17.61 1.76
CA ARG A 117 17.08 16.21 2.19
C ARG A 117 15.83 15.41 1.82
N PRO A 118 16.00 14.13 1.47
CA PRO A 118 14.85 13.26 1.22
C PRO A 118 13.90 13.20 2.42
N VAL A 119 12.59 13.21 2.19
CA VAL A 119 11.54 13.16 3.22
C VAL A 119 10.86 11.80 3.18
N ASP A 120 10.57 11.22 4.34
CA ASP A 120 9.66 10.08 4.43
C ASP A 120 8.22 10.57 4.27
N LEU A 121 7.68 10.46 3.07
CA LEU A 121 6.35 10.95 2.71
C LEU A 121 5.23 10.01 3.17
N SER A 122 5.56 8.80 3.62
CA SER A 122 4.60 7.86 4.18
C SER A 122 4.53 7.92 5.71
N ALA A 123 5.36 8.76 6.35
CA ALA A 123 5.36 8.92 7.80
C ALA A 123 3.99 9.38 8.28
N THR A 124 3.37 8.55 9.10
CA THR A 124 2.03 8.74 9.63
C THR A 124 2.09 9.44 10.96
N GLU A 125 1.12 10.28 11.26
CA GLU A 125 0.68 10.82 12.56
C GLU A 125 1.72 11.25 13.62
N GLN A 126 2.99 10.90 13.47
CA GLN A 126 4.03 11.36 14.38
C GLN A 126 5.12 12.14 13.62
N PRO A 127 4.97 13.47 13.45
CA PRO A 127 5.97 14.33 12.82
C PRO A 127 7.34 14.29 13.55
N ARG A 128 7.41 13.67 14.72
CA ARG A 128 8.63 13.53 15.52
C ARG A 128 9.65 12.53 14.97
N TYR A 129 9.30 11.76 13.95
CA TYR A 129 10.16 10.74 13.35
C TYR A 129 10.31 10.90 11.83
N VAL A 130 10.49 12.15 11.36
CA VAL A 130 11.14 12.34 10.08
C VAL A 130 12.55 11.76 10.22
N ARG A 131 12.69 10.48 9.89
CA ARG A 131 13.99 9.83 9.88
C ARG A 131 14.81 10.53 8.80
N ASP A 132 16.01 10.92 9.17
CA ASP A 132 16.99 11.37 8.19
C ASP A 132 17.22 10.21 7.20
N ILE A 133 16.61 10.32 6.03
CA ILE A 133 16.64 9.28 4.99
C ILE A 133 17.79 9.51 4.01
N SER A 134 18.72 10.44 4.30
CA SER A 134 19.99 10.57 3.57
C SER A 134 20.85 9.31 3.65
N THR A 135 20.59 8.44 4.64
CA THR A 135 21.23 7.13 4.78
C THR A 135 20.21 6.04 4.46
N SER A 136 20.66 4.97 3.80
CA SER A 136 19.82 3.78 3.61
C SER A 136 19.28 3.30 4.96
N PRO A 137 17.95 3.14 5.13
CA PRO A 137 17.42 2.68 6.40
C PRO A 137 17.96 1.28 6.69
N ARG A 138 18.26 1.05 7.96
CA ARG A 138 18.55 -0.31 8.42
C ARG A 138 17.39 -1.21 8.04
N HIS A 139 17.67 -2.37 7.42
CA HIS A 139 16.67 -3.32 6.91
C HIS A 139 15.94 -2.89 5.63
N LEU A 140 16.48 -1.95 4.85
CA LEU A 140 16.06 -1.74 3.47
C LEU A 140 16.26 -3.05 2.68
N ARG A 141 15.23 -3.46 1.94
CA ARG A 141 15.23 -4.71 1.18
C ARG A 141 15.10 -4.48 -0.32
N VAL A 142 14.20 -3.61 -0.70
CA VAL A 142 13.95 -3.22 -2.09
C VAL A 142 13.74 -1.72 -2.12
N ARG A 143 14.34 -1.05 -3.11
CA ARG A 143 14.07 0.33 -3.46
C ARG A 143 13.57 0.39 -4.88
N ILE A 144 12.44 1.07 -5.08
CA ILE A 144 11.85 1.34 -6.38
C ILE A 144 12.03 2.82 -6.66
N HIS A 145 12.86 3.16 -7.63
CA HIS A 145 13.11 4.54 -8.02
C HIS A 145 11.99 5.04 -8.92
N LEU A 146 11.61 6.29 -8.74
CA LEU A 146 10.51 6.92 -9.46
C LEU A 146 10.98 8.22 -10.12
N SER A 147 10.35 8.57 -11.23
CA SER A 147 10.56 9.87 -11.87
C SER A 147 10.25 11.02 -10.91
N THR A 148 10.95 12.14 -11.06
CA THR A 148 10.76 13.35 -10.24
C THR A 148 9.42 14.03 -10.54
N ASP A 149 9.00 14.02 -11.81
CA ASP A 149 7.76 14.62 -12.28
C ASP A 149 6.85 13.54 -12.91
N PRO A 150 5.56 13.48 -12.56
CA PRO A 150 4.61 12.58 -13.21
C PRO A 150 4.49 12.80 -14.72
N SER A 151 4.82 13.99 -15.23
CA SER A 151 4.71 14.35 -16.64
C SER A 151 6.00 14.18 -17.44
N THR A 152 7.12 13.82 -16.81
CA THR A 152 8.43 13.75 -17.49
C THR A 152 8.70 12.34 -17.99
N GLU A 153 8.90 12.21 -19.31
CA GLU A 153 9.50 11.00 -19.89
C GLU A 153 10.87 10.74 -19.26
N PRO A 154 11.21 9.47 -18.97
CA PRO A 154 12.48 9.13 -18.35
C PRO A 154 13.65 9.60 -19.25
N SER A 155 14.43 10.57 -18.78
CA SER A 155 15.64 10.98 -19.47
C SER A 155 16.79 10.03 -19.12
N ALA A 156 17.59 9.66 -20.12
CA ALA A 156 18.75 8.77 -19.94
C ALA A 156 19.86 9.38 -19.06
N ASP A 157 19.68 10.59 -18.57
CA ASP A 157 20.67 11.37 -17.82
C ASP A 157 20.35 11.47 -16.31
N ASP A 158 19.29 10.80 -15.81
CA ASP A 158 18.98 10.69 -14.37
C ASP A 158 19.94 9.70 -13.67
N GLY A 159 21.23 9.85 -13.95
CA GLY A 159 22.30 9.09 -13.34
C GLY A 159 22.43 9.36 -11.85
N ASP A 160 22.49 8.30 -11.11
CA ASP A 160 23.00 8.10 -9.74
C ASP A 160 23.19 9.37 -8.88
N GLY A 161 22.16 9.73 -8.12
CA GLY A 161 22.27 10.74 -7.07
C GLY A 161 21.32 11.93 -7.15
N GLY A 162 20.38 11.96 -8.12
CA GLY A 162 19.42 13.06 -8.25
C GLY A 162 18.28 12.99 -7.24
N ASP A 163 17.67 14.11 -7.02
CA ASP A 163 16.50 14.43 -6.17
C ASP A 163 15.23 13.57 -6.41
N GLY A 164 15.41 12.31 -6.80
CA GLY A 164 14.34 11.40 -7.19
C GLY A 164 13.47 10.94 -6.03
N ALA A 165 12.20 10.68 -6.33
CA ALA A 165 11.32 9.97 -5.42
C ALA A 165 11.61 8.46 -5.47
N ALA A 166 11.35 7.76 -4.37
CA ALA A 166 11.47 6.31 -4.32
C ALA A 166 10.46 5.69 -3.35
N ILE A 167 10.15 4.41 -3.57
CA ILE A 167 9.44 3.57 -2.61
C ILE A 167 10.46 2.59 -2.01
N ASP A 168 10.61 2.61 -0.70
CA ASP A 168 11.45 1.66 0.04
C ASP A 168 10.61 0.60 0.74
N LEU A 169 10.88 -0.67 0.49
CA LEU A 169 10.44 -1.74 1.37
C LEU A 169 11.48 -1.94 2.47
N VAL A 170 11.11 -1.60 3.70
CA VAL A 170 11.91 -1.81 4.90
C VAL A 170 11.28 -2.91 5.73
N ASP A 171 11.98 -4.02 5.97
CA ASP A 171 11.43 -5.14 6.74
C ASP A 171 12.50 -5.86 7.54
N GLN A 172 12.40 -5.76 8.85
CA GLN A 172 13.33 -6.41 9.78
C GLN A 172 13.14 -7.94 9.80
N ARG A 173 11.87 -8.38 9.82
CA ARG A 173 11.51 -9.80 10.01
C ARG A 173 11.39 -10.58 8.73
N MET A 174 11.47 -9.93 7.57
CA MET A 174 11.39 -10.57 6.24
C MET A 174 10.07 -11.33 6.00
N LEU A 175 8.99 -10.89 6.65
CA LEU A 175 7.65 -11.46 6.49
C LEU A 175 6.82 -10.76 5.41
N GLY A 176 7.23 -9.55 5.04
CA GLY A 176 6.68 -8.80 3.93
C GLY A 176 7.06 -9.40 2.58
N GLY A 177 6.46 -8.88 1.52
CA GLY A 177 6.79 -9.31 0.16
C GLY A 177 6.21 -8.38 -0.89
N LEU A 178 6.89 -8.36 -2.05
CA LEU A 178 6.47 -7.68 -3.26
C LEU A 178 6.48 -8.67 -4.41
N HIS A 179 5.53 -8.54 -5.33
CA HIS A 179 5.54 -9.25 -6.60
C HIS A 179 4.62 -8.55 -7.62
N VAL A 180 4.93 -8.73 -8.89
CA VAL A 180 4.09 -8.25 -9.99
C VAL A 180 3.13 -9.38 -10.39
N ILE A 181 1.85 -9.04 -10.55
CA ILE A 181 0.78 -9.99 -10.81
C ILE A 181 -0.30 -9.37 -11.71
N ASP A 182 -1.01 -10.19 -12.47
CA ASP A 182 -2.10 -9.75 -13.30
C ASP A 182 -3.29 -9.26 -12.48
N LEU A 183 -3.95 -8.22 -12.96
CA LEU A 183 -5.25 -7.80 -12.49
C LEU A 183 -6.35 -8.60 -13.22
N ILE A 184 -7.33 -9.06 -12.46
CA ILE A 184 -8.48 -9.78 -12.99
C ILE A 184 -9.79 -9.12 -12.55
N PRO A 185 -10.89 -9.28 -13.28
CA PRO A 185 -12.19 -8.75 -12.91
C PRO A 185 -12.67 -9.23 -11.54
N THR A 186 -13.31 -8.36 -10.79
CA THR A 186 -14.02 -8.72 -9.56
C THR A 186 -15.25 -9.56 -9.89
N ALA A 187 -15.55 -10.55 -9.07
CA ALA A 187 -16.69 -11.44 -9.28
C ALA A 187 -18.06 -10.74 -9.20
N ASP A 188 -18.12 -9.60 -8.48
CA ASP A 188 -19.34 -8.82 -8.28
C ASP A 188 -19.42 -7.57 -9.17
N GLY A 189 -18.45 -7.34 -10.06
CA GLY A 189 -18.40 -6.18 -10.95
C GLY A 189 -18.24 -4.83 -10.25
N ALA A 190 -18.09 -4.81 -8.92
CA ALA A 190 -17.85 -3.60 -8.16
C ALA A 190 -16.34 -3.30 -8.07
N PRO A 191 -15.94 -2.05 -7.74
CA PRO A 191 -14.53 -1.68 -7.60
C PRO A 191 -13.70 -2.68 -6.81
N GLY A 192 -12.47 -2.93 -7.23
CA GLY A 192 -11.58 -3.92 -6.61
C GLY A 192 -11.28 -3.63 -5.15
N GLY A 193 -11.22 -2.36 -4.76
CA GLY A 193 -10.96 -1.91 -3.40
C GLY A 193 -10.98 -0.40 -3.29
N ALA A 194 -10.65 0.11 -2.11
CA ALA A 194 -10.51 1.55 -1.88
C ALA A 194 -9.31 2.11 -2.67
N GLY A 195 -9.51 3.19 -3.41
CA GLY A 195 -8.46 3.90 -4.16
C GLY A 195 -8.53 3.75 -5.68
N SER A 196 -9.43 2.90 -6.21
CA SER A 196 -9.69 2.82 -7.65
C SER A 196 -11.17 2.53 -7.93
N PRO A 197 -11.77 3.13 -8.97
CA PRO A 197 -13.12 2.81 -9.40
C PRO A 197 -13.18 1.50 -10.23
N GLU A 198 -12.05 0.98 -10.66
CA GLU A 198 -11.99 -0.16 -11.56
C GLU A 198 -12.41 -1.46 -10.87
N PRO A 199 -13.22 -2.31 -11.54
CA PRO A 199 -13.66 -3.60 -11.02
C PRO A 199 -12.57 -4.66 -11.19
N LEU A 200 -11.34 -4.35 -10.79
CA LEU A 200 -10.15 -5.17 -10.97
C LEU A 200 -9.46 -5.40 -9.63
N LEU A 201 -8.91 -6.60 -9.43
CA LEU A 201 -8.11 -6.95 -8.26
C LEU A 201 -6.96 -7.91 -8.66
N PRO A 202 -5.86 -7.95 -7.88
CA PRO A 202 -4.79 -8.92 -8.11
C PRO A 202 -5.31 -10.36 -8.09
N ALA A 203 -4.81 -11.20 -8.99
CA ALA A 203 -5.27 -12.58 -9.13
C ALA A 203 -5.11 -13.41 -7.83
N ASP A 204 -4.15 -13.08 -7.00
CA ASP A 204 -3.93 -13.72 -5.69
C ASP A 204 -4.77 -13.12 -4.55
N ALA A 205 -5.56 -12.06 -4.80
CA ALA A 205 -6.43 -11.41 -3.82
C ALA A 205 -7.90 -11.84 -3.92
N THR A 206 -8.25 -12.78 -4.79
CA THR A 206 -9.64 -13.23 -5.02
C THR A 206 -10.31 -13.79 -3.78
N HIS A 207 -9.55 -14.37 -2.88
CA HIS A 207 -10.02 -14.94 -1.62
C HIS A 207 -10.25 -13.89 -0.52
N ILE A 208 -9.85 -12.63 -0.74
CA ILE A 208 -10.00 -11.54 0.22
C ILE A 208 -11.41 -10.94 0.08
N ALA A 209 -12.20 -11.06 1.13
CA ALA A 209 -13.52 -10.44 1.20
C ALA A 209 -13.42 -8.90 1.23
N ARG A 210 -14.55 -8.23 1.01
CA ARG A 210 -14.65 -6.77 1.24
C ARG A 210 -14.57 -6.47 2.72
N ASP A 211 -13.98 -5.33 3.06
CA ASP A 211 -13.96 -4.82 4.43
C ASP A 211 -15.25 -4.03 4.75
N LEU A 212 -15.48 -3.79 6.04
CA LEU A 212 -16.71 -3.12 6.50
C LEU A 212 -16.84 -1.66 6.03
N LEU A 213 -15.76 -1.03 5.60
CA LEU A 213 -15.74 0.33 5.07
C LEU A 213 -15.88 0.36 3.54
N ASP A 214 -15.87 -0.81 2.88
CA ASP A 214 -16.02 -0.88 1.43
C ASP A 214 -17.42 -0.41 1.01
N PRO A 215 -17.54 0.61 0.11
CA PRO A 215 -18.83 1.13 -0.31
C PRO A 215 -19.77 0.09 -0.94
N ALA A 216 -19.22 -0.96 -1.58
CA ALA A 216 -20.04 -2.03 -2.14
C ALA A 216 -20.67 -2.87 -1.03
N LEU A 217 -19.94 -3.20 0.02
CA LEU A 217 -20.47 -3.91 1.19
C LEU A 217 -21.46 -3.02 1.96
N GLN A 218 -21.18 -1.73 2.12
CA GLN A 218 -22.11 -0.81 2.79
C GLN A 218 -23.43 -0.66 2.07
N ARG A 219 -23.45 -0.69 0.72
CA ARG A 219 -24.70 -0.64 -0.06
C ARG A 219 -25.53 -1.91 0.09
N THR A 220 -24.91 -3.08 0.17
CA THR A 220 -25.61 -4.36 0.32
C THR A 220 -25.94 -4.70 1.78
N GLY A 221 -25.31 -4.00 2.73
CA GLY A 221 -25.40 -4.28 4.16
C GLY A 221 -24.58 -5.52 4.60
N PRO A 222 -24.44 -5.71 5.93
CA PRO A 222 -23.61 -6.77 6.49
C PRO A 222 -24.30 -8.14 6.54
N ASP A 223 -25.56 -8.28 6.10
CA ASP A 223 -26.35 -9.50 6.28
C ASP A 223 -25.69 -10.75 5.67
N GLY A 224 -25.05 -10.60 4.51
CA GLY A 224 -24.31 -11.69 3.89
C GLY A 224 -23.10 -12.15 4.70
N VAL A 225 -22.41 -11.23 5.37
CA VAL A 225 -21.29 -11.52 6.29
C VAL A 225 -21.82 -12.20 7.54
N ILE A 226 -22.89 -11.65 8.15
CA ILE A 226 -23.54 -12.21 9.34
C ILE A 226 -24.06 -13.63 9.06
N SER A 227 -24.70 -13.86 7.93
CA SER A 227 -25.20 -15.18 7.54
C SER A 227 -24.08 -16.22 7.43
N ARG A 228 -22.95 -15.85 6.82
CA ARG A 228 -21.76 -16.73 6.73
C ARG A 228 -21.19 -17.04 8.12
N MET A 229 -21.13 -16.05 9.01
CA MET A 229 -20.66 -16.25 10.39
C MET A 229 -21.59 -17.17 11.16
N ARG A 230 -22.93 -16.98 11.05
CA ARG A 230 -23.94 -17.80 11.74
C ARG A 230 -23.96 -19.25 11.25
N ALA A 231 -23.64 -19.49 9.98
CA ALA A 231 -23.54 -20.84 9.43
C ALA A 231 -22.31 -21.63 9.92
N SER A 232 -21.37 -20.97 10.61
CA SER A 232 -20.14 -21.58 11.10
C SER A 232 -20.23 -21.94 12.60
N ARG A 233 -19.55 -23.04 12.98
CA ARG A 233 -19.37 -23.44 14.37
C ARG A 233 -18.04 -22.95 14.99
N ARG A 234 -17.25 -22.20 14.22
CA ARG A 234 -15.97 -21.63 14.69
C ARG A 234 -16.22 -20.52 15.70
N ALA A 235 -15.27 -20.31 16.60
CA ALA A 235 -15.31 -19.19 17.53
C ALA A 235 -15.44 -17.86 16.80
N ILE A 236 -16.23 -16.94 17.32
CA ILE A 236 -16.53 -15.65 16.67
C ILE A 236 -15.25 -14.85 16.34
N LYS A 237 -14.28 -14.81 17.25
CA LYS A 237 -13.00 -14.15 16.99
C LYS A 237 -12.28 -14.74 15.79
N THR A 238 -12.30 -16.06 15.62
CA THR A 238 -11.70 -16.74 14.46
C THR A 238 -12.39 -16.35 13.15
N LEU A 239 -13.72 -16.13 13.20
CA LEU A 239 -14.49 -15.68 12.05
C LEU A 239 -14.21 -14.22 11.69
N LEU A 240 -14.07 -13.36 12.70
CA LEU A 240 -13.70 -11.95 12.51
C LEU A 240 -12.28 -11.81 11.91
N LEU A 241 -11.38 -12.70 12.26
CA LEU A 241 -10.00 -12.72 11.73
C LEU A 241 -9.89 -13.35 10.33
N ASP A 242 -10.94 -14.03 9.86
CA ASP A 242 -10.96 -14.69 8.56
C ASP A 242 -11.18 -13.67 7.43
N GLN A 243 -10.09 -13.32 6.75
CA GLN A 243 -10.11 -12.33 5.69
C GLN A 243 -10.96 -12.75 4.47
N GLY A 244 -11.39 -14.00 4.39
CA GLY A 244 -12.32 -14.51 3.38
C GLY A 244 -13.79 -14.27 3.76
N ILE A 245 -14.10 -13.98 5.03
CA ILE A 245 -15.45 -13.67 5.53
C ILE A 245 -15.67 -12.16 5.55
N VAL A 246 -14.79 -11.45 6.23
CA VAL A 246 -14.70 -9.99 6.28
C VAL A 246 -13.24 -9.60 6.40
N SER A 247 -12.77 -8.71 5.56
CA SER A 247 -11.36 -8.35 5.59
C SER A 247 -11.10 -7.09 6.42
N GLY A 248 -9.83 -6.85 6.72
CA GLY A 248 -9.39 -5.63 7.42
C GLY A 248 -9.28 -5.76 8.94
N ILE A 249 -10.04 -6.64 9.56
CA ILE A 249 -10.02 -6.87 11.00
C ILE A 249 -8.78 -7.68 11.39
N GLY A 250 -8.05 -7.21 12.38
CA GLY A 250 -6.95 -7.92 13.03
C GLY A 250 -7.27 -8.22 14.48
N ASN A 251 -6.25 -8.61 15.25
CA ASN A 251 -6.45 -9.01 16.64
C ASN A 251 -6.97 -7.87 17.53
N ILE A 252 -6.45 -6.65 17.33
CA ILE A 252 -6.83 -5.50 18.15
C ILE A 252 -8.29 -5.18 17.94
N TYR A 253 -8.71 -4.97 16.67
CA TYR A 253 -10.11 -4.64 16.38
C TYR A 253 -11.09 -5.80 16.67
N ALA A 254 -10.65 -7.06 16.55
CA ALA A 254 -11.47 -8.19 16.94
C ALA A 254 -11.71 -8.19 18.47
N ASP A 255 -10.67 -7.97 19.28
CA ASP A 255 -10.78 -7.96 20.73
C ASP A 255 -11.58 -6.76 21.24
N GLU A 256 -11.31 -5.56 20.73
CA GLU A 256 -12.05 -4.35 21.08
C GLU A 256 -13.55 -4.47 20.70
N GLY A 257 -13.83 -4.94 19.46
CA GLY A 257 -15.21 -5.09 19.01
C GLY A 257 -15.99 -6.15 19.82
N LEU A 258 -15.36 -7.25 20.19
CA LEU A 258 -15.98 -8.25 21.06
C LEU A 258 -16.20 -7.72 22.48
N TRP A 259 -15.22 -7.02 23.01
CA TRP A 259 -15.31 -6.38 24.33
C TRP A 259 -16.47 -5.38 24.39
N GLU A 260 -16.53 -4.43 23.45
CA GLU A 260 -17.59 -3.43 23.33
C GLU A 260 -18.99 -4.08 23.16
N SER A 261 -19.05 -5.24 22.51
CA SER A 261 -20.29 -6.00 22.31
C SER A 261 -20.66 -6.89 23.51
N GLY A 262 -19.86 -6.92 24.56
CA GLY A 262 -20.08 -7.80 25.74
C GLY A 262 -19.97 -9.30 25.42
N VAL A 263 -19.24 -9.67 24.36
CA VAL A 263 -19.01 -11.06 23.96
C VAL A 263 -17.63 -11.51 24.45
N HIS A 264 -17.61 -12.57 25.25
CA HIS A 264 -16.39 -13.12 25.86
C HIS A 264 -16.05 -14.50 25.29
#